data_cf00e5cd810376e790b4d618727fb839
#
_entry.id   cf00e5cd810376e790b4d618727fb839
#
_cell.length_a   1.000
_cell.length_b   1.000
_cell.length_c   1.000
_cell.angle_alpha   90.00
_cell.angle_beta   90.00
_cell.angle_gamma   90.00
#
_symmetry.space_group_name_H-M   'P 1'
#
loop_
_entity.id
_entity.type
_entity.pdbx_description
1 polymer ?
#
loop_
_entity_poly.entity_id
_entity_poly.type
_entity_poly.pdbx_seq_one_letter_code
_entity_poly.pdbx_strand_id
1 'polypeptide(L)'
;ALAASTQFPEKLSKTGLFKDLAKLAPNPGVMEYQINAPHWADGATSVRHMAIPPGADGVIEGKTNLLRLGEGAVLAKTIMLKVPGRAEPRRMETQIMLKDQGAWATYSYVWNESQTDADLAPAQGASVMVDQADTDHGGQNNRMRYRISARAECVLCHNPWAEAGASVYGRQSASPLALLASQLDNPDPKKHARYTELVAWATGKASAVKPADPARTFVAANDDSASADRRVRTWLHVNCSQCHAFNAGGAATIVMDDSARTDQMNAVNVKPQQGDLGLGADSAIVKPGHPEKSVLFARIAKYGPGHMPRLGSRETDPDGARHIYAWIKALGSGPAAAASNSAETDQIAASLAVLVKSPLPEESEVSAAIDRLMQTPSGALALAGADLVGLSPQVKKLVAGKIGPATRPEIREFLERFLPRSARIERLGDGFSPDEVLSLSGDAGRGADLFFANSGPNCVSCHAVGGKGRQVGPDLDGIGKKYDRATLLKHLVEPSWAIEPQYRLHNIATKDGRVFSGIRQTLPDGSVKVTDAKA
;
A
#
# COMPACT_ATOMS: atom_id res chain seq x y z
N ALA A 1 -26.23 -3.19 -4.49
CA ALA A 1 -26.39 -4.62 -4.71
C ALA A 1 -25.49 -4.99 -5.89
N LEU A 2 -24.39 -5.68 -5.64
CA LEU A 2 -23.64 -6.39 -6.68
C LEU A 2 -24.61 -7.36 -7.33
N ALA A 3 -24.76 -7.29 -8.63
CA ALA A 3 -25.59 -8.22 -9.35
C ALA A 3 -25.09 -9.64 -9.06
N ALA A 4 -25.90 -10.40 -8.33
CA ALA A 4 -25.65 -11.77 -7.98
C ALA A 4 -26.01 -12.64 -9.20
N SER A 5 -25.09 -12.83 -10.16
CA SER A 5 -25.35 -13.81 -11.19
C SER A 5 -24.14 -14.46 -11.84
N THR A 6 -22.93 -14.01 -11.58
CA THR A 6 -21.78 -14.76 -12.09
C THR A 6 -21.35 -15.76 -11.02
N GLN A 7 -21.76 -16.99 -11.17
CA GLN A 7 -21.27 -18.10 -10.36
C GLN A 7 -19.83 -18.42 -10.84
N PHE A 8 -18.83 -17.98 -10.09
CA PHE A 8 -17.45 -18.32 -10.37
C PHE A 8 -17.22 -19.80 -10.05
N PRO A 9 -16.44 -20.53 -10.87
CA PRO A 9 -16.11 -21.92 -10.59
C PRO A 9 -15.48 -22.09 -9.19
N GLU A 10 -15.83 -23.14 -8.48
CA GLU A 10 -15.27 -23.42 -7.15
C GLU A 10 -13.78 -23.75 -7.18
N LYS A 11 -13.28 -24.22 -8.33
CA LYS A 11 -11.89 -24.62 -8.56
C LYS A 11 -11.25 -23.84 -9.70
N LEU A 12 -9.98 -23.46 -9.55
CA LEU A 12 -9.22 -22.80 -10.60
C LEU A 12 -9.11 -23.67 -11.86
N SER A 13 -8.99 -25.00 -11.71
CA SER A 13 -9.00 -25.96 -12.81
C SER A 13 -10.26 -25.89 -13.68
N LYS A 14 -11.37 -25.39 -13.15
CA LYS A 14 -12.66 -25.29 -13.87
C LYS A 14 -12.86 -23.95 -14.57
N THR A 15 -11.91 -23.01 -14.45
CA THR A 15 -11.99 -21.70 -15.11
C THR A 15 -11.71 -21.76 -16.61
N GLY A 16 -11.10 -22.84 -17.11
CA GLY A 16 -10.67 -22.95 -18.50
C GLY A 16 -9.40 -22.14 -18.85
N LEU A 17 -8.77 -21.48 -17.89
CA LEU A 17 -7.57 -20.67 -18.17
C LEU A 17 -6.32 -21.53 -18.43
N PHE A 18 -6.19 -22.69 -17.78
CA PHE A 18 -4.97 -23.51 -17.82
C PHE A 18 -5.26 -24.92 -18.31
N LYS A 19 -4.43 -25.43 -19.22
CA LYS A 19 -4.41 -26.84 -19.63
C LYS A 19 -3.58 -27.71 -18.68
N ASP A 20 -2.58 -27.10 -17.99
CA ASP A 20 -1.74 -27.72 -16.99
C ASP A 20 -1.51 -26.72 -15.86
N LEU A 21 -2.21 -26.91 -14.75
CA LEU A 21 -2.10 -26.05 -13.57
C LEU A 21 -0.73 -26.16 -12.88
N ALA A 22 -0.10 -27.33 -12.91
CA ALA A 22 1.20 -27.52 -12.27
C ALA A 22 2.28 -26.63 -12.91
N LYS A 23 2.15 -26.32 -14.18
CA LYS A 23 3.05 -25.46 -14.96
C LYS A 23 2.48 -24.06 -15.24
N LEU A 24 1.26 -23.76 -14.82
CA LEU A 24 0.49 -22.60 -15.23
C LEU A 24 0.42 -22.47 -16.78
N ALA A 25 0.48 -23.61 -17.47
CA ALA A 25 0.46 -23.62 -18.92
C ALA A 25 -0.93 -23.21 -19.45
N PRO A 26 -1.02 -22.13 -20.25
CA PRO A 26 -2.31 -21.60 -20.68
C PRO A 26 -3.01 -22.50 -21.68
N ASN A 27 -4.35 -22.46 -21.68
CA ASN A 27 -5.17 -23.02 -22.76
C ASN A 27 -5.05 -22.17 -24.04
N PRO A 28 -5.40 -22.71 -25.22
CA PRO A 28 -5.58 -21.89 -26.42
C PRO A 28 -6.53 -20.72 -26.15
N GLY A 29 -6.18 -19.50 -26.63
CA GLY A 29 -6.93 -18.28 -26.34
C GLY A 29 -6.60 -17.61 -25.01
N VAL A 30 -5.59 -18.09 -24.28
CA VAL A 30 -5.01 -17.44 -23.11
C VAL A 30 -3.54 -17.13 -23.37
N MET A 31 -3.15 -15.89 -23.15
CA MET A 31 -1.76 -15.43 -23.36
C MET A 31 -1.12 -15.03 -22.03
N GLU A 32 0.11 -15.48 -21.80
CA GLU A 32 0.95 -14.95 -20.72
C GLU A 32 1.50 -13.57 -21.12
N TYR A 33 1.49 -12.62 -20.19
CA TYR A 33 2.05 -11.29 -20.42
C TYR A 33 2.92 -10.82 -19.25
N GLN A 34 3.82 -9.91 -19.53
CA GLN A 34 4.75 -9.34 -18.58
C GLN A 34 4.51 -7.85 -18.39
N ILE A 35 4.95 -7.33 -17.25
CA ILE A 35 4.92 -5.91 -16.92
C ILE A 35 6.33 -5.45 -16.53
N ASN A 36 6.62 -4.17 -16.75
CA ASN A 36 7.94 -3.59 -16.48
C ASN A 36 8.22 -3.41 -14.98
N ALA A 37 7.24 -2.90 -14.24
CA ALA A 37 7.39 -2.58 -12.82
C ALA A 37 6.25 -3.20 -12.01
N PRO A 38 6.52 -4.26 -11.24
CA PRO A 38 5.51 -4.87 -10.38
C PRO A 38 5.24 -4.00 -9.14
N HIS A 39 4.01 -4.03 -8.67
CA HIS A 39 3.64 -3.55 -7.34
C HIS A 39 4.34 -4.40 -6.28
N TRP A 40 4.81 -3.76 -5.20
CA TRP A 40 5.37 -4.45 -4.04
C TRP A 40 4.33 -5.35 -3.36
N ALA A 41 4.68 -6.56 -3.07
CA ALA A 41 3.82 -7.56 -2.43
C ALA A 41 4.64 -8.49 -1.53
N ASP A 42 5.32 -7.91 -0.53
CA ASP A 42 6.12 -8.62 0.49
C ASP A 42 7.19 -9.57 -0.09
N GLY A 43 7.83 -9.15 -1.19
CA GLY A 43 8.82 -9.96 -1.90
C GLY A 43 8.24 -11.08 -2.77
N ALA A 44 6.93 -11.13 -2.93
CA ALA A 44 6.29 -12.10 -3.83
C ALA A 44 6.59 -11.80 -5.31
N THR A 45 6.69 -12.86 -6.09
CA THR A 45 6.72 -12.80 -7.56
C THR A 45 5.35 -13.13 -8.12
N SER A 46 5.12 -12.86 -9.41
CA SER A 46 3.83 -13.19 -10.03
C SER A 46 3.95 -13.48 -11.52
N VAL A 47 3.10 -14.42 -11.99
CA VAL A 47 2.86 -14.70 -13.41
C VAL A 47 1.48 -14.18 -13.77
N ARG A 48 1.34 -13.62 -14.96
CA ARG A 48 0.10 -12.99 -15.43
C ARG A 48 -0.37 -13.60 -16.73
N HIS A 49 -1.68 -13.82 -16.80
CA HIS A 49 -2.35 -14.33 -18.01
C HIS A 49 -3.54 -13.44 -18.36
N MET A 50 -3.83 -13.38 -19.65
CA MET A 50 -4.96 -12.67 -20.20
C MET A 50 -5.71 -13.62 -21.13
N ALA A 51 -7.03 -13.67 -21.00
CA ALA A 51 -7.90 -14.39 -21.91
C ALA A 51 -8.89 -13.40 -22.55
N ILE A 52 -9.06 -13.49 -23.87
CA ILE A 52 -10.00 -12.66 -24.62
C ILE A 52 -10.87 -13.60 -25.45
N PRO A 53 -12.20 -13.61 -25.23
CA PRO A 53 -13.11 -14.41 -26.04
C PRO A 53 -13.12 -13.97 -27.50
N PRO A 54 -13.36 -14.86 -28.43
CA PRO A 54 -13.52 -14.49 -29.82
C PRO A 54 -14.61 -13.40 -30.01
N GLY A 55 -14.29 -12.35 -30.76
CA GLY A 55 -15.20 -11.22 -31.01
C GLY A 55 -15.24 -10.17 -29.86
N ALA A 56 -14.47 -10.35 -28.80
CA ALA A 56 -14.34 -9.37 -27.70
C ALA A 56 -13.08 -8.53 -27.89
N ASP A 57 -12.92 -7.91 -29.05
CA ASP A 57 -11.72 -7.17 -29.41
C ASP A 57 -11.44 -6.01 -28.41
N GLY A 58 -10.21 -5.91 -27.97
CA GLY A 58 -9.73 -4.77 -27.21
C GLY A 58 -9.47 -3.54 -28.08
N VAL A 59 -9.28 -2.39 -27.43
CA VAL A 59 -8.98 -1.13 -28.10
C VAL A 59 -7.85 -0.41 -27.36
N ILE A 60 -6.88 0.13 -28.10
CA ILE A 60 -5.91 1.07 -27.52
C ILE A 60 -6.53 2.47 -27.52
N GLU A 61 -6.65 3.05 -26.35
CA GLU A 61 -7.14 4.43 -26.17
C GLU A 61 -6.06 5.43 -26.55
N GLY A 62 -6.32 6.26 -27.56
CA GLY A 62 -5.29 7.09 -28.22
C GLY A 62 -4.66 8.18 -27.34
N LYS A 63 -5.31 8.62 -26.26
CA LYS A 63 -4.78 9.64 -25.34
C LYS A 63 -3.91 9.07 -24.21
N THR A 64 -4.32 7.92 -23.68
CA THR A 64 -3.70 7.31 -22.50
C THR A 64 -2.80 6.13 -22.87
N ASN A 65 -2.88 5.61 -24.10
CA ASN A 65 -2.27 4.35 -24.54
C ASN A 65 -2.66 3.17 -23.61
N LEU A 66 -3.87 3.22 -23.06
CA LEU A 66 -4.44 2.17 -22.24
C LEU A 66 -5.07 1.10 -23.14
N LEU A 67 -4.71 -0.15 -22.93
CA LEU A 67 -5.40 -1.29 -23.56
C LEU A 67 -6.71 -1.54 -22.83
N ARG A 68 -7.84 -1.18 -23.45
CA ARG A 68 -9.17 -1.51 -22.97
C ARG A 68 -9.62 -2.83 -23.58
N LEU A 69 -10.05 -3.75 -22.72
CA LEU A 69 -10.49 -5.07 -23.11
C LEU A 69 -12.01 -5.12 -23.27
N GLY A 70 -12.47 -5.97 -24.18
CA GLY A 70 -13.89 -6.22 -24.46
C GLY A 70 -14.59 -7.05 -23.39
N GLU A 71 -15.86 -7.35 -23.61
CA GLU A 71 -16.71 -8.17 -22.74
C GLU A 71 -16.21 -9.61 -22.68
N GLY A 72 -16.29 -10.24 -21.51
CA GLY A 72 -15.80 -11.60 -21.27
C GLY A 72 -14.28 -11.71 -21.11
N ALA A 73 -13.52 -10.61 -21.22
CA ALA A 73 -12.08 -10.64 -21.00
C ALA A 73 -11.73 -11.01 -19.55
N VAL A 74 -10.69 -11.82 -19.37
CA VAL A 74 -10.19 -12.27 -18.08
C VAL A 74 -8.74 -11.87 -17.92
N LEU A 75 -8.40 -11.32 -16.76
CA LEU A 75 -7.03 -11.11 -16.30
C LEU A 75 -6.78 -11.99 -15.09
N ALA A 76 -5.70 -12.76 -15.10
CA ALA A 76 -5.30 -13.61 -14.00
C ALA A 76 -3.87 -13.27 -13.55
N LYS A 77 -3.65 -13.17 -12.23
CA LYS A 77 -2.34 -12.94 -11.61
C LYS A 77 -2.12 -14.00 -10.55
N THR A 78 -1.21 -14.92 -10.79
CA THR A 78 -0.80 -15.91 -9.79
C THR A 78 0.37 -15.36 -8.99
N ILE A 79 0.19 -15.22 -7.69
CA ILE A 79 1.17 -14.69 -6.73
C ILE A 79 1.88 -15.85 -6.06
N MET A 80 3.21 -15.75 -5.99
CA MET A 80 4.08 -16.80 -5.48
C MET A 80 5.08 -16.24 -4.49
N LEU A 81 5.31 -16.98 -3.40
CA LEU A 81 6.30 -16.67 -2.38
C LEU A 81 7.42 -17.69 -2.36
N LYS A 82 8.65 -17.23 -2.22
CA LYS A 82 9.78 -18.09 -1.93
C LYS A 82 9.67 -18.57 -0.48
N VAL A 83 9.57 -19.88 -0.28
CA VAL A 83 9.45 -20.49 1.03
C VAL A 83 10.63 -21.45 1.28
N PRO A 84 11.12 -21.59 2.52
CA PRO A 84 12.22 -22.49 2.85
C PRO A 84 11.90 -23.93 2.46
N GLY A 85 12.93 -24.67 2.04
CA GLY A 85 12.80 -26.08 1.70
C GLY A 85 12.13 -26.41 0.37
N ARG A 86 11.71 -25.38 -0.41
CA ARG A 86 11.19 -25.56 -1.77
C ARG A 86 12.14 -24.97 -2.81
N ALA A 87 12.41 -25.71 -3.87
CA ALA A 87 13.18 -25.24 -5.01
C ALA A 87 12.41 -24.14 -5.78
N GLU A 88 11.12 -24.37 -5.99
CA GLU A 88 10.23 -23.44 -6.69
C GLU A 88 9.39 -22.61 -5.70
N PRO A 89 9.10 -21.34 -6.02
CA PRO A 89 8.22 -20.52 -5.21
C PRO A 89 6.83 -21.16 -5.05
N ARG A 90 6.28 -21.12 -3.84
CA ARG A 90 4.93 -21.60 -3.53
C ARG A 90 3.89 -20.64 -4.08
N ARG A 91 2.94 -21.15 -4.87
CA ARG A 91 1.77 -20.39 -5.28
C ARG A 91 0.87 -20.19 -4.08
N MET A 92 0.54 -18.95 -3.82
CA MET A 92 -0.31 -18.56 -2.69
C MET A 92 -1.74 -18.35 -3.14
N GLU A 93 -1.94 -17.50 -4.15
CA GLU A 93 -3.25 -17.20 -4.72
C GLU A 93 -3.17 -16.92 -6.21
N THR A 94 -4.30 -17.11 -6.90
CA THR A 94 -4.53 -16.58 -8.24
C THR A 94 -5.68 -15.58 -8.16
N GLN A 95 -5.37 -14.31 -8.34
CA GLN A 95 -6.33 -13.20 -8.43
C GLN A 95 -6.87 -13.14 -9.85
N ILE A 96 -8.19 -13.00 -9.99
CA ILE A 96 -8.86 -12.91 -11.29
C ILE A 96 -9.73 -11.66 -11.36
N MET A 97 -9.68 -11.00 -12.50
CA MET A 97 -10.62 -9.97 -12.92
C MET A 97 -11.35 -10.48 -14.17
N LEU A 98 -12.67 -10.53 -14.13
CA LEU A 98 -13.54 -10.88 -15.25
C LEU A 98 -14.37 -9.67 -15.64
N LYS A 99 -14.38 -9.30 -16.93
CA LYS A 99 -15.28 -8.28 -17.45
C LYS A 99 -16.62 -8.91 -17.79
N ASP A 100 -17.67 -8.53 -17.05
CA ASP A 100 -19.03 -9.07 -17.20
C ASP A 100 -20.06 -7.94 -17.10
N GLN A 101 -20.97 -7.87 -18.07
CA GLN A 101 -22.00 -6.83 -18.16
C GLN A 101 -21.44 -5.39 -18.08
N GLY A 102 -20.32 -5.15 -18.74
CA GLY A 102 -19.64 -3.85 -18.78
C GLY A 102 -18.86 -3.48 -17.51
N ALA A 103 -18.79 -4.36 -16.53
CA ALA A 103 -18.10 -4.14 -15.26
C ALA A 103 -17.02 -5.20 -15.02
N TRP A 104 -15.98 -4.86 -14.21
CA TRP A 104 -14.98 -5.82 -13.79
C TRP A 104 -15.36 -6.41 -12.43
N ALA A 105 -15.51 -7.72 -12.37
CA ALA A 105 -15.66 -8.49 -11.15
C ALA A 105 -14.30 -9.06 -10.70
N THR A 106 -14.02 -9.02 -9.41
CA THR A 106 -12.75 -9.48 -8.83
C THR A 106 -12.96 -10.60 -7.85
N TYR A 107 -12.10 -11.62 -7.89
CA TYR A 107 -12.09 -12.73 -6.95
C TYR A 107 -10.73 -13.43 -6.95
N SER A 108 -10.47 -14.26 -5.94
CA SER A 108 -9.21 -14.97 -5.78
C SER A 108 -9.45 -16.46 -5.57
N TYR A 109 -8.46 -17.26 -5.96
CA TYR A 109 -8.35 -18.68 -5.65
C TYR A 109 -7.15 -18.92 -4.75
N VAL A 110 -7.34 -19.68 -3.69
CA VAL A 110 -6.30 -20.06 -2.72
C VAL A 110 -5.70 -21.40 -3.12
N TRP A 111 -4.39 -21.45 -3.36
CA TRP A 111 -3.70 -22.68 -3.75
C TRP A 111 -3.61 -23.66 -2.59
N ASN A 112 -3.91 -24.94 -2.87
CA ASN A 112 -3.75 -26.01 -1.91
C ASN A 112 -2.26 -26.30 -1.61
N GLU A 113 -1.98 -26.99 -0.52
CA GLU A 113 -0.61 -27.34 -0.10
C GLU A 113 0.15 -28.16 -1.15
N SER A 114 -0.55 -29.08 -1.84
CA SER A 114 0.03 -29.94 -2.87
C SER A 114 0.33 -29.21 -4.17
N GLN A 115 -0.10 -27.96 -4.31
CA GLN A 115 0.11 -27.11 -5.50
C GLN A 115 -0.50 -27.70 -6.78
N THR A 116 -1.56 -28.50 -6.64
CA THR A 116 -2.23 -29.18 -7.75
C THR A 116 -3.47 -28.44 -8.25
N ASP A 117 -4.14 -27.67 -7.37
CA ASP A 117 -5.31 -26.85 -7.70
C ASP A 117 -5.47 -25.71 -6.69
N ALA A 118 -6.43 -24.82 -6.93
CA ALA A 118 -6.79 -23.75 -6.02
C ALA A 118 -8.30 -23.65 -5.86
N ASP A 119 -8.73 -23.35 -4.63
CA ASP A 119 -10.14 -23.20 -4.25
C ASP A 119 -10.56 -21.75 -4.28
N LEU A 120 -11.80 -21.48 -4.71
CA LEU A 120 -12.38 -20.13 -4.68
C LEU A 120 -12.37 -19.58 -3.24
N ALA A 121 -11.71 -18.45 -3.04
CA ALA A 121 -11.66 -17.79 -1.75
C ALA A 121 -13.05 -17.26 -1.33
N PRO A 122 -13.37 -17.30 -0.03
CA PRO A 122 -14.56 -16.61 0.49
C PRO A 122 -14.55 -15.11 0.13
N ALA A 123 -15.74 -14.50 0.00
CA ALA A 123 -15.86 -13.09 -0.37
C ALA A 123 -15.17 -12.13 0.64
N GLN A 124 -15.12 -12.52 1.90
CA GLN A 124 -14.43 -11.80 3.00
C GLN A 124 -12.91 -12.02 3.01
N GLY A 125 -12.37 -12.78 2.05
CA GLY A 125 -10.95 -13.14 2.02
C GLY A 125 -10.63 -14.34 2.89
N ALA A 126 -9.32 -14.64 3.00
CA ALA A 126 -8.81 -15.77 3.77
C ALA A 126 -7.40 -15.45 4.30
N SER A 127 -6.86 -16.33 5.14
CA SER A 127 -5.47 -16.28 5.58
C SER A 127 -4.84 -17.65 5.49
N VAL A 128 -3.58 -17.69 5.06
CA VAL A 128 -2.79 -18.92 4.95
C VAL A 128 -1.51 -18.74 5.76
N MET A 129 -1.20 -19.68 6.64
CA MET A 129 0.09 -19.69 7.33
C MET A 129 1.16 -20.19 6.38
N VAL A 130 2.27 -19.45 6.29
CA VAL A 130 3.39 -19.79 5.41
C VAL A 130 4.71 -19.58 6.14
N ASP A 131 5.64 -20.50 5.94
CA ASP A 131 6.99 -20.33 6.44
C ASP A 131 7.78 -19.43 5.50
N GLN A 132 8.47 -18.45 6.05
CA GLN A 132 9.33 -17.53 5.31
C GLN A 132 10.70 -17.45 5.98
N ALA A 133 11.76 -17.49 5.18
CA ALA A 133 13.11 -17.30 5.69
C ALA A 133 13.34 -15.82 6.05
N ASP A 134 13.89 -15.59 7.23
CA ASP A 134 14.40 -14.28 7.64
C ASP A 134 15.87 -14.15 7.20
N THR A 135 16.08 -13.84 5.93
CA THR A 135 17.42 -13.76 5.33
C THR A 135 18.29 -12.69 5.95
N ASP A 136 17.69 -11.63 6.49
CA ASP A 136 18.40 -10.49 7.07
C ASP A 136 18.90 -10.76 8.49
N HIS A 137 18.34 -11.80 9.17
CA HIS A 137 18.61 -12.12 10.56
C HIS A 137 19.00 -13.61 10.76
N GLY A 138 19.86 -14.14 9.89
CA GLY A 138 20.42 -15.49 10.07
C GLY A 138 19.59 -16.62 9.49
N GLY A 139 18.60 -16.33 8.65
CA GLY A 139 17.88 -17.34 7.89
C GLY A 139 16.93 -18.23 8.69
N GLN A 140 16.57 -17.84 9.91
CA GLN A 140 15.60 -18.59 10.71
C GLN A 140 14.24 -18.60 10.02
N ASN A 141 13.59 -19.77 10.01
CA ASN A 141 12.25 -19.90 9.47
C ASN A 141 11.23 -19.33 10.44
N ASN A 142 10.43 -18.38 9.97
CA ASN A 142 9.33 -17.81 10.73
C ASN A 142 8.01 -18.06 10.02
N ARG A 143 6.99 -18.42 10.78
CA ARG A 143 5.63 -18.49 10.27
C ARG A 143 5.05 -17.09 10.14
N MET A 144 4.55 -16.79 8.96
CA MET A 144 3.80 -15.57 8.71
C MET A 144 2.38 -15.88 8.24
N ARG A 145 1.46 -15.00 8.54
CA ARG A 145 0.09 -15.06 8.03
C ARG A 145 0.03 -14.32 6.68
N TYR A 146 -0.05 -15.08 5.59
CA TYR A 146 -0.32 -14.52 4.26
C TYR A 146 -1.81 -14.27 4.11
N ARG A 147 -2.19 -13.04 3.73
CA ARG A 147 -3.58 -12.66 3.56
C ARG A 147 -4.02 -12.76 2.11
N ILE A 148 -5.15 -13.38 1.88
CA ILE A 148 -5.92 -13.33 0.65
C ILE A 148 -6.97 -12.22 0.81
N SER A 149 -6.91 -11.19 -0.01
CA SER A 149 -7.78 -10.01 0.12
C SER A 149 -9.26 -10.35 -0.07
N ALA A 150 -10.11 -9.67 0.69
CA ALA A 150 -11.56 -9.69 0.47
C ALA A 150 -11.92 -9.06 -0.88
N ARG A 151 -13.02 -9.50 -1.50
CA ARG A 151 -13.47 -8.91 -2.79
C ARG A 151 -13.72 -7.41 -2.71
N ALA A 152 -14.25 -6.94 -1.58
CA ALA A 152 -14.47 -5.52 -1.33
C ALA A 152 -13.16 -4.71 -1.26
N GLU A 153 -12.05 -5.33 -0.89
CA GLU A 153 -10.75 -4.64 -0.82
C GLU A 153 -10.11 -4.46 -2.19
N CYS A 154 -10.41 -5.32 -3.15
CA CYS A 154 -9.91 -5.18 -4.52
C CYS A 154 -10.29 -3.81 -5.12
N VAL A 155 -11.51 -3.33 -4.88
CA VAL A 155 -11.99 -2.04 -5.41
C VAL A 155 -11.38 -0.83 -4.72
N LEU A 156 -10.68 -0.98 -3.59
CA LEU A 156 -9.95 0.11 -2.96
C LEU A 156 -8.71 0.52 -3.77
N CYS A 157 -8.08 -0.43 -4.45
CA CYS A 157 -6.97 -0.19 -5.38
C CYS A 157 -7.47 -0.10 -6.83
N HIS A 158 -8.32 -1.04 -7.25
CA HIS A 158 -8.92 -1.10 -8.59
C HIS A 158 -10.14 -0.18 -8.66
N ASN A 159 -9.95 1.09 -8.31
CA ASN A 159 -11.01 2.06 -8.14
C ASN A 159 -11.53 2.57 -9.49
N PRO A 160 -12.83 2.40 -9.81
CA PRO A 160 -13.41 2.88 -11.07
C PRO A 160 -13.47 4.42 -11.16
N TRP A 161 -13.38 5.13 -10.04
CA TRP A 161 -13.45 6.59 -9.98
C TRP A 161 -12.22 7.28 -10.59
N ALA A 162 -11.09 6.57 -10.70
CA ALA A 162 -9.87 7.08 -11.32
C ALA A 162 -10.00 7.26 -12.84
N GLU A 163 -11.01 6.66 -13.48
CA GLU A 163 -11.27 6.86 -14.90
C GLU A 163 -12.05 8.18 -15.09
N ALA A 164 -11.38 9.19 -15.65
CA ALA A 164 -12.00 10.46 -15.99
C ALA A 164 -13.22 10.25 -16.91
N GLY A 165 -14.42 10.59 -16.44
CA GLY A 165 -15.66 10.55 -17.20
C GLY A 165 -16.60 9.38 -16.88
N ALA A 166 -16.23 8.44 -16.05
CA ALA A 166 -17.15 7.42 -15.59
C ALA A 166 -18.10 7.97 -14.52
N SER A 167 -19.22 8.54 -14.95
CA SER A 167 -20.37 8.78 -14.06
C SER A 167 -20.98 7.43 -13.68
N VAL A 168 -20.47 6.83 -12.62
CA VAL A 168 -20.98 5.53 -12.14
C VAL A 168 -21.84 5.75 -10.90
N TYR A 169 -22.91 6.50 -11.04
CA TYR A 169 -24.00 6.39 -10.09
C TYR A 169 -24.64 5.00 -10.28
N GLY A 170 -24.21 4.04 -9.47
CA GLY A 170 -24.90 2.77 -9.29
C GLY A 170 -24.11 1.48 -9.41
N ARG A 171 -22.93 1.43 -9.99
CA ARG A 171 -22.12 0.20 -10.05
C ARG A 171 -20.66 0.46 -9.65
N GLN A 172 -20.21 -0.15 -8.57
CA GLN A 172 -18.78 -0.25 -8.27
C GLN A 172 -18.21 -1.37 -9.14
N SER A 173 -17.40 -1.01 -10.14
CA SER A 173 -16.65 -1.96 -10.93
C SER A 173 -15.17 -1.69 -10.76
N ALA A 174 -14.39 -2.75 -10.54
CA ALA A 174 -12.95 -2.64 -10.52
C ALA A 174 -12.41 -2.25 -11.91
N SER A 175 -11.20 -1.67 -11.96
CA SER A 175 -10.51 -1.32 -13.20
C SER A 175 -9.12 -1.94 -13.25
N PRO A 176 -8.67 -2.52 -14.37
CA PRO A 176 -7.30 -3.01 -14.50
C PRO A 176 -6.28 -1.87 -14.39
N LEU A 177 -5.20 -2.07 -13.63
CA LEU A 177 -4.19 -1.04 -13.38
C LEU A 177 -2.94 -1.15 -14.27
N ALA A 178 -2.63 -2.34 -14.79
CA ALA A 178 -1.36 -2.61 -15.46
C ALA A 178 -1.43 -2.59 -17.00
N LEU A 179 -2.54 -2.15 -17.60
CA LEU A 179 -2.75 -2.20 -19.05
C LEU A 179 -2.32 -0.94 -19.80
N LEU A 180 -1.45 -0.13 -19.20
CA LEU A 180 -0.83 1.04 -19.83
C LEU A 180 0.36 0.63 -20.70
N ALA A 181 0.56 1.28 -21.83
CA ALA A 181 1.73 1.05 -22.67
C ALA A 181 3.06 1.27 -21.91
N SER A 182 3.14 2.27 -21.05
CA SER A 182 4.31 2.48 -20.17
C SER A 182 4.66 1.28 -19.28
N GLN A 183 3.68 0.44 -18.96
CA GLN A 183 3.85 -0.76 -18.14
C GLN A 183 4.05 -2.04 -18.96
N LEU A 184 3.47 -2.10 -20.16
CA LEU A 184 3.48 -3.29 -21.02
C LEU A 184 4.57 -3.26 -22.08
N ASP A 185 4.90 -2.08 -22.61
CA ASP A 185 5.91 -1.89 -23.64
C ASP A 185 7.28 -1.53 -23.03
N ASN A 186 8.35 -1.78 -23.79
CA ASN A 186 9.71 -1.51 -23.34
C ASN A 186 10.58 -1.17 -24.56
N PRO A 187 11.57 -0.26 -24.44
CA PRO A 187 12.52 0.06 -25.50
C PRO A 187 13.38 -1.13 -25.97
N ASP A 188 13.52 -2.17 -25.16
CA ASP A 188 14.19 -3.40 -25.55
C ASP A 188 13.40 -4.05 -26.73
N PRO A 189 14.07 -4.32 -27.89
CA PRO A 189 13.36 -4.82 -29.07
C PRO A 189 12.60 -6.12 -28.86
N LYS A 190 13.09 -7.02 -27.99
CA LYS A 190 12.43 -8.30 -27.72
C LYS A 190 11.16 -8.09 -26.90
N LYS A 191 11.22 -7.19 -25.91
CA LYS A 191 10.05 -6.84 -25.08
C LYS A 191 9.02 -6.07 -25.88
N HIS A 192 9.46 -5.13 -26.73
CA HIS A 192 8.58 -4.41 -27.66
C HIS A 192 7.85 -5.37 -28.63
N ALA A 193 8.56 -6.35 -29.18
CA ALA A 193 7.95 -7.36 -30.05
C ALA A 193 6.84 -8.15 -29.32
N ARG A 194 7.07 -8.53 -28.06
CA ARG A 194 6.04 -9.20 -27.23
C ARG A 194 4.83 -8.30 -26.94
N TYR A 195 5.07 -7.02 -26.69
CA TYR A 195 3.99 -6.05 -26.53
C TYR A 195 3.16 -5.90 -27.81
N THR A 196 3.83 -5.79 -28.97
CA THR A 196 3.18 -5.73 -30.29
C THR A 196 2.33 -6.98 -30.55
N GLU A 197 2.87 -8.16 -30.24
CA GLU A 197 2.15 -9.42 -30.33
C GLU A 197 0.92 -9.44 -29.40
N LEU A 198 1.08 -9.02 -28.14
CA LEU A 198 -0.02 -8.92 -27.17
C LEU A 198 -1.13 -7.99 -27.68
N VAL A 199 -0.76 -6.80 -28.18
CA VAL A 199 -1.73 -5.82 -28.71
C VAL A 199 -2.44 -6.36 -29.94
N ALA A 200 -1.71 -6.94 -30.90
CA ALA A 200 -2.31 -7.52 -32.10
C ALA A 200 -3.31 -8.62 -31.76
N TRP A 201 -2.93 -9.50 -30.83
CA TRP A 201 -3.80 -10.56 -30.33
C TRP A 201 -5.02 -9.99 -29.59
N ALA A 202 -4.81 -9.00 -28.70
CA ALA A 202 -5.87 -8.44 -27.88
C ALA A 202 -6.88 -7.58 -28.66
N THR A 203 -6.45 -6.97 -29.77
CA THR A 203 -7.30 -6.08 -30.58
C THR A 203 -7.82 -6.72 -31.87
N GLY A 204 -7.38 -7.92 -32.19
CA GLY A 204 -7.69 -8.57 -33.48
C GLY A 204 -7.11 -7.83 -34.69
N LYS A 205 -6.21 -6.86 -34.48
CA LYS A 205 -5.64 -6.01 -35.53
C LYS A 205 -4.12 -6.04 -35.50
N ALA A 206 -3.51 -6.43 -36.61
CA ALA A 206 -2.09 -6.23 -36.83
C ALA A 206 -1.83 -4.70 -36.96
N SER A 207 -1.66 -4.02 -35.86
CA SER A 207 -1.32 -2.60 -35.83
C SER A 207 0.17 -2.45 -35.59
N ALA A 208 0.86 -1.61 -36.37
CA ALA A 208 2.17 -1.12 -36.01
C ALA A 208 2.00 -0.24 -34.77
N VAL A 209 2.22 -0.82 -33.60
CA VAL A 209 2.18 -0.06 -32.34
C VAL A 209 3.46 0.78 -32.29
N LYS A 210 3.29 2.09 -32.16
CA LYS A 210 4.43 2.99 -31.97
C LYS A 210 5.12 2.64 -30.65
N PRO A 211 6.46 2.46 -30.63
CA PRO A 211 7.18 2.21 -29.39
C PRO A 211 6.85 3.23 -28.30
N ALA A 212 6.76 2.76 -27.08
CA ALA A 212 6.59 3.63 -25.92
C ALA A 212 7.79 4.60 -25.82
N ASP A 213 7.51 5.81 -25.39
CA ASP A 213 8.57 6.78 -25.09
C ASP A 213 9.46 6.22 -23.95
N PRO A 214 10.77 6.01 -24.20
CA PRO A 214 11.66 5.49 -23.15
C PRO A 214 11.64 6.33 -21.87
N ALA A 215 11.43 7.64 -21.98
CA ALA A 215 11.35 8.55 -20.84
C ALA A 215 10.09 8.30 -19.97
N ARG A 216 9.08 7.64 -20.54
CA ARG A 216 7.80 7.32 -19.87
C ARG A 216 7.61 5.84 -19.58
N THR A 217 8.50 4.98 -20.06
CA THR A 217 8.46 3.54 -19.76
C THR A 217 8.70 3.33 -18.27
N PHE A 218 7.88 2.50 -17.64
CA PHE A 218 8.06 2.14 -16.24
C PHE A 218 9.29 1.26 -16.08
N VAL A 219 9.98 1.43 -14.97
CA VAL A 219 11.22 0.73 -14.65
C VAL A 219 11.12 0.10 -13.26
N ALA A 220 11.68 -1.08 -13.08
CA ALA A 220 11.73 -1.71 -11.77
C ALA A 220 12.56 -0.87 -10.78
N ALA A 221 12.24 -0.95 -9.49
CA ALA A 221 12.96 -0.21 -8.46
C ALA A 221 14.48 -0.56 -8.42
N ASN A 222 14.81 -1.81 -8.74
CA ASN A 222 16.18 -2.32 -8.78
C ASN A 222 16.85 -2.22 -10.17
N ASP A 223 16.27 -1.49 -11.11
CA ASP A 223 16.90 -1.25 -12.43
C ASP A 223 17.91 -0.12 -12.36
N ASP A 224 19.17 -0.44 -12.11
CA ASP A 224 20.26 0.53 -11.98
C ASP A 224 20.63 1.23 -13.31
N SER A 225 20.12 0.77 -14.44
CA SER A 225 20.30 1.44 -15.74
C SER A 225 19.42 2.69 -15.87
N ALA A 226 18.33 2.77 -15.10
CA ALA A 226 17.42 3.89 -15.09
C ALA A 226 17.84 4.99 -14.09
N SER A 227 17.48 6.24 -14.38
CA SER A 227 17.74 7.35 -13.47
C SER A 227 17.00 7.17 -12.12
N ALA A 228 17.59 7.71 -11.05
CA ALA A 228 16.97 7.66 -9.72
C ALA A 228 15.56 8.29 -9.71
N ASP A 229 15.35 9.41 -10.40
CA ASP A 229 14.04 10.06 -10.52
C ASP A 229 13.02 9.14 -11.22
N ARG A 230 13.44 8.46 -12.31
CA ARG A 230 12.55 7.53 -13.02
C ARG A 230 12.15 6.34 -12.18
N ARG A 231 13.08 5.75 -11.44
CA ARG A 231 12.77 4.66 -10.48
C ARG A 231 11.78 5.08 -9.42
N VAL A 232 11.99 6.23 -8.80
CA VAL A 232 11.10 6.78 -7.76
C VAL A 232 9.70 7.06 -8.31
N ARG A 233 9.60 7.74 -9.46
CA ARG A 233 8.30 8.05 -10.07
C ARG A 233 7.53 6.81 -10.43
N THR A 234 8.20 5.82 -11.03
CA THR A 234 7.57 4.54 -11.33
C THR A 234 7.11 3.84 -10.05
N TRP A 235 7.98 3.79 -9.02
CA TRP A 235 7.64 3.14 -7.76
C TRP A 235 6.42 3.80 -7.08
N LEU A 236 6.38 5.13 -7.04
CA LEU A 236 5.24 5.89 -6.52
C LEU A 236 3.98 5.63 -7.33
N HIS A 237 4.08 5.60 -8.67
CA HIS A 237 2.93 5.31 -9.52
C HIS A 237 2.36 3.91 -9.23
N VAL A 238 3.18 2.87 -9.29
CA VAL A 238 2.68 1.49 -9.19
C VAL A 238 2.25 1.08 -7.77
N ASN A 239 2.74 1.77 -6.73
CA ASN A 239 2.42 1.45 -5.34
C ASN A 239 1.43 2.42 -4.68
N CYS A 240 1.23 3.62 -5.20
CA CYS A 240 0.49 4.67 -4.52
C CYS A 240 -0.59 5.34 -5.36
N SER A 241 -0.40 5.49 -6.70
CA SER A 241 -1.28 6.32 -7.53
C SER A 241 -2.71 5.81 -7.61
N GLN A 242 -2.94 4.50 -7.46
CA GLN A 242 -4.29 3.91 -7.46
C GLN A 242 -5.18 4.46 -6.33
N CYS A 243 -4.56 4.96 -5.25
CA CYS A 243 -5.25 5.65 -4.17
C CYS A 243 -4.93 7.15 -4.13
N HIS A 244 -3.73 7.55 -4.57
CA HIS A 244 -3.22 8.91 -4.48
C HIS A 244 -3.05 9.54 -5.86
N ALA A 245 -4.15 9.73 -6.57
CA ALA A 245 -4.29 10.45 -7.81
C ALA A 245 -5.56 11.30 -7.78
N PHE A 246 -5.73 12.14 -8.80
CA PHE A 246 -6.97 12.91 -8.94
C PHE A 246 -8.19 11.97 -9.03
N ASN A 247 -9.20 12.22 -8.23
CA ASN A 247 -10.41 11.38 -8.08
C ASN A 247 -10.18 9.95 -7.56
N ALA A 248 -9.01 9.62 -7.03
CA ALA A 248 -8.78 8.35 -6.36
C ALA A 248 -9.27 8.35 -4.91
N GLY A 249 -9.33 7.16 -4.29
CA GLY A 249 -9.94 6.96 -2.96
C GLY A 249 -9.06 7.30 -1.75
N GLY A 250 -7.85 7.81 -1.94
CA GLY A 250 -6.94 8.15 -0.84
C GLY A 250 -7.38 9.42 -0.10
N ALA A 251 -7.27 9.40 1.23
CA ALA A 251 -7.69 10.53 2.08
C ALA A 251 -6.74 11.75 1.99
N ALA A 252 -5.50 11.57 1.54
CA ALA A 252 -4.56 12.68 1.31
C ALA A 252 -4.65 13.13 -0.15
N THR A 253 -4.78 14.45 -0.35
CA THR A 253 -4.89 15.07 -1.69
C THR A 253 -3.53 15.23 -2.37
N ILE A 254 -2.77 14.14 -2.41
CA ILE A 254 -1.47 14.07 -3.09
C ILE A 254 -1.61 13.33 -4.42
N VAL A 255 -0.76 13.66 -5.38
CA VAL A 255 -0.78 13.05 -6.71
C VAL A 255 0.53 12.30 -6.93
N MET A 256 0.44 10.98 -6.97
CA MET A 256 1.59 10.07 -7.16
C MET A 256 1.62 9.45 -8.56
N ASP A 257 0.84 10.00 -9.47
CA ASP A 257 0.83 9.60 -10.87
C ASP A 257 2.17 9.97 -11.54
N ASP A 258 2.66 9.11 -12.41
CA ASP A 258 3.92 9.28 -13.13
C ASP A 258 3.95 10.52 -14.04
N SER A 259 2.80 10.97 -14.49
CA SER A 259 2.67 12.18 -15.31
C SER A 259 2.84 13.47 -14.52
N ALA A 260 2.64 13.44 -13.18
CA ALA A 260 2.75 14.61 -12.33
C ALA A 260 4.22 14.98 -12.10
N ARG A 261 4.63 16.23 -12.40
CA ARG A 261 5.95 16.73 -11.99
C ARG A 261 6.00 16.89 -10.46
N THR A 262 7.19 16.97 -9.89
CA THR A 262 7.41 17.07 -8.44
C THR A 262 6.65 18.25 -7.81
N ASP A 263 6.55 19.38 -8.50
CA ASP A 263 5.79 20.56 -8.07
C ASP A 263 4.24 20.39 -8.17
N GLN A 264 3.79 19.40 -8.96
CA GLN A 264 2.37 19.07 -9.13
C GLN A 264 1.88 17.96 -8.21
N MET A 265 2.79 17.29 -7.49
CA MET A 265 2.44 16.19 -6.59
C MET A 265 1.62 16.62 -5.38
N ASN A 266 1.53 17.90 -5.08
CA ASN A 266 0.91 18.45 -3.85
C ASN A 266 1.45 17.76 -2.58
N ALA A 267 2.75 17.49 -2.54
CA ALA A 267 3.42 16.76 -1.47
C ALA A 267 4.65 17.48 -0.92
N VAL A 268 5.39 18.20 -1.77
CA VAL A 268 6.64 18.88 -1.39
C VAL A 268 6.35 20.11 -0.55
N ASN A 269 6.91 20.17 0.67
CA ASN A 269 6.66 21.20 1.68
C ASN A 269 5.18 21.36 2.07
N VAL A 270 4.32 20.39 1.75
CA VAL A 270 2.90 20.37 2.13
C VAL A 270 2.76 19.71 3.49
N LYS A 271 2.03 20.35 4.40
CA LYS A 271 1.73 19.80 5.73
C LYS A 271 0.88 18.54 5.65
N PRO A 272 1.19 17.49 6.45
CA PRO A 272 0.41 16.26 6.45
C PRO A 272 -0.97 16.52 7.05
N GLN A 273 -2.01 16.10 6.32
CA GLN A 273 -3.40 16.25 6.76
C GLN A 273 -3.87 15.10 7.68
N GLN A 274 -3.20 13.93 7.62
CA GLN A 274 -3.57 12.73 8.39
C GLN A 274 -2.59 12.46 9.56
N GLY A 275 -2.12 13.54 10.22
CA GLY A 275 -1.13 13.47 11.29
C GLY A 275 0.31 13.34 10.77
N ASP A 276 1.23 13.80 11.58
CA ASP A 276 2.66 13.87 11.30
C ASP A 276 3.46 12.66 11.80
N LEU A 277 2.80 11.66 12.38
CA LEU A 277 3.41 10.47 12.98
C LEU A 277 4.44 10.78 14.07
N GLY A 278 4.31 11.93 14.74
CA GLY A 278 5.23 12.39 15.77
C GLY A 278 6.53 13.00 15.24
N LEU A 279 6.63 13.30 13.95
CA LEU A 279 7.81 13.91 13.35
C LEU A 279 7.96 15.41 13.66
N GLY A 280 6.93 16.03 14.28
CA GLY A 280 6.96 17.40 14.75
C GLY A 280 6.43 18.42 13.75
N ALA A 281 6.27 19.66 14.24
CA ALA A 281 5.55 20.72 13.53
C ALA A 281 6.20 21.18 12.21
N ASP A 282 7.50 20.95 12.04
CA ASP A 282 8.26 21.26 10.83
C ASP A 282 8.24 20.14 9.77
N SER A 283 7.54 19.03 10.07
CA SER A 283 7.36 17.93 9.12
C SER A 283 6.49 18.33 7.92
N ALA A 284 6.71 17.65 6.80
CA ALA A 284 5.91 17.77 5.59
C ALA A 284 5.59 16.38 5.03
N ILE A 285 4.69 16.29 4.04
CA ILE A 285 4.49 15.04 3.32
C ILE A 285 5.81 14.61 2.66
N VAL A 286 6.47 15.54 1.98
CA VAL A 286 7.87 15.42 1.51
C VAL A 286 8.61 16.68 1.97
N LYS A 287 9.58 16.54 2.84
CA LYS A 287 10.45 17.63 3.30
C LYS A 287 11.78 17.54 2.56
N PRO A 288 12.09 18.40 1.58
CA PRO A 288 13.32 18.35 0.80
C PRO A 288 14.56 18.33 1.68
N GLY A 289 15.46 17.38 1.43
CA GLY A 289 16.69 17.19 2.22
C GLY A 289 16.54 16.40 3.51
N HIS A 290 15.29 16.21 4.00
CA HIS A 290 14.99 15.69 5.32
C HIS A 290 14.01 14.50 5.28
N PRO A 291 14.48 13.28 4.92
CA PRO A 291 13.64 12.07 4.99
C PRO A 291 13.06 11.84 6.40
N GLU A 292 13.83 12.16 7.44
CA GLU A 292 13.45 12.05 8.85
C GLU A 292 12.31 12.99 9.28
N LYS A 293 11.97 13.95 8.44
CA LYS A 293 10.84 14.90 8.59
C LYS A 293 9.77 14.71 7.50
N SER A 294 9.88 13.62 6.72
CA SER A 294 8.99 13.36 5.59
C SER A 294 8.00 12.25 5.92
N VAL A 295 6.71 12.59 6.02
CA VAL A 295 5.64 11.63 6.34
C VAL A 295 5.50 10.54 5.26
N LEU A 296 5.78 10.85 3.99
CA LEU A 296 5.83 9.86 2.92
C LEU A 296 6.83 8.74 3.25
N PHE A 297 8.07 9.12 3.59
CA PHE A 297 9.10 8.16 3.94
C PHE A 297 8.76 7.40 5.24
N ALA A 298 8.24 8.10 6.24
CA ALA A 298 7.81 7.48 7.49
C ALA A 298 6.76 6.38 7.26
N ARG A 299 5.77 6.62 6.40
CA ARG A 299 4.73 5.61 6.09
C ARG A 299 5.25 4.41 5.32
N ILE A 300 6.27 4.59 4.50
CA ILE A 300 6.91 3.51 3.73
C ILE A 300 7.86 2.69 4.62
N ALA A 301 8.57 3.35 5.52
CA ALA A 301 9.63 2.74 6.34
C ALA A 301 9.13 2.08 7.63
N LYS A 302 7.91 2.40 8.10
CA LYS A 302 7.36 1.87 9.35
C LYS A 302 6.66 0.52 9.17
N TYR A 303 6.51 -0.20 10.26
CA TYR A 303 5.65 -1.37 10.36
C TYR A 303 4.34 -1.03 11.07
N GLY A 304 3.29 -1.83 10.84
CA GLY A 304 2.03 -1.70 11.56
C GLY A 304 1.14 -0.53 11.12
N PRO A 305 0.31 0.02 12.03
CA PRO A 305 -0.72 0.99 11.68
C PRO A 305 -0.16 2.21 10.95
N GLY A 306 -0.78 2.57 9.82
CA GLY A 306 -0.33 3.70 9.00
C GLY A 306 0.83 3.37 8.04
N HIS A 307 1.30 2.11 7.97
CA HIS A 307 2.16 1.65 6.89
C HIS A 307 1.48 1.83 5.51
N MET A 308 2.28 2.19 4.49
CA MET A 308 1.84 2.30 3.10
C MET A 308 2.78 1.51 2.18
N PRO A 309 2.25 0.81 1.17
CA PRO A 309 0.85 0.66 0.79
C PRO A 309 0.00 -0.02 1.88
N ARG A 310 -1.23 0.44 2.08
CA ARG A 310 -2.13 -0.10 3.12
C ARG A 310 -2.61 -1.52 2.81
N LEU A 311 -2.72 -1.86 1.54
CA LEU A 311 -3.21 -3.14 1.03
C LEU A 311 -2.15 -3.80 0.16
N GLY A 312 -2.10 -5.13 0.20
CA GLY A 312 -1.19 -5.93 -0.63
C GLY A 312 0.22 -6.06 -0.08
N SER A 313 0.57 -5.34 1.00
CA SER A 313 1.86 -5.51 1.69
C SER A 313 1.76 -5.28 3.20
N ARG A 314 2.68 -5.88 3.94
CA ARG A 314 2.86 -5.74 5.39
C ARG A 314 4.31 -5.49 5.75
N GLU A 315 5.20 -5.85 4.85
CA GLU A 315 6.63 -5.67 4.97
C GLU A 315 7.05 -4.42 4.19
N THR A 316 8.03 -3.73 4.71
CA THR A 316 8.63 -2.59 3.99
C THR A 316 9.36 -3.08 2.74
N ASP A 317 9.22 -2.35 1.65
CA ASP A 317 10.04 -2.56 0.45
C ASP A 317 11.42 -1.90 0.67
N PRO A 318 12.50 -2.67 0.85
CA PRO A 318 13.82 -2.09 1.14
C PRO A 318 14.38 -1.29 -0.03
N ASP A 319 14.15 -1.73 -1.28
CA ASP A 319 14.61 -1.03 -2.47
C ASP A 319 13.81 0.24 -2.71
N GLY A 320 12.48 0.16 -2.67
CA GLY A 320 11.61 1.31 -2.79
C GLY A 320 11.89 2.36 -1.71
N ALA A 321 12.00 1.95 -0.46
CA ALA A 321 12.30 2.84 0.67
C ALA A 321 13.68 3.52 0.50
N ARG A 322 14.71 2.77 0.06
CA ARG A 322 16.05 3.32 -0.22
C ARG A 322 16.01 4.39 -1.30
N HIS A 323 15.28 4.16 -2.40
CA HIS A 323 15.17 5.13 -3.48
C HIS A 323 14.39 6.38 -3.07
N ILE A 324 13.30 6.22 -2.32
CA ILE A 324 12.54 7.35 -1.78
C ILE A 324 13.40 8.17 -0.81
N TYR A 325 14.15 7.51 0.08
CA TYR A 325 15.09 8.17 0.98
C TYR A 325 16.11 9.01 0.22
N ALA A 326 16.79 8.41 -0.78
CA ALA A 326 17.80 9.09 -1.60
C ALA A 326 17.22 10.24 -2.41
N TRP A 327 16.03 10.07 -2.96
CA TRP A 327 15.31 11.10 -3.71
C TRP A 327 14.96 12.30 -2.83
N ILE A 328 14.42 12.08 -1.64
CA ILE A 328 14.10 13.17 -0.70
C ILE A 328 15.40 13.91 -0.30
N LYS A 329 16.50 13.19 -0.04
CA LYS A 329 17.81 13.82 0.24
C LYS A 329 18.26 14.70 -0.92
N ALA A 330 18.16 14.22 -2.15
CA ALA A 330 18.59 14.97 -3.35
C ALA A 330 17.73 16.23 -3.59
N LEU A 331 16.46 16.23 -3.23
CA LEU A 331 15.61 17.43 -3.31
C LEU A 331 16.12 18.60 -2.45
N GLY A 332 16.88 18.32 -1.39
CA GLY A 332 17.51 19.33 -0.53
C GLY A 332 18.61 20.17 -1.21
N SER A 333 19.10 19.74 -2.35
CA SER A 333 20.10 20.49 -3.16
C SER A 333 19.46 21.31 -4.28
N GLY A 334 18.12 21.28 -4.41
CA GLY A 334 17.37 21.94 -5.48
C GLY A 334 16.67 23.24 -5.06
N PRO A 335 15.97 23.89 -5.99
CA PRO A 335 15.24 25.15 -5.73
C PRO A 335 14.15 25.05 -4.65
N ALA A 336 13.70 23.83 -4.33
CA ALA A 336 12.70 23.56 -3.30
C ALA A 336 13.31 23.43 -1.88
N ALA A 337 14.63 23.53 -1.74
CA ALA A 337 15.33 23.44 -0.45
C ALA A 337 14.88 24.61 0.45
N ALA A 338 13.98 24.32 1.38
CA ALA A 338 13.69 25.24 2.49
C ALA A 338 14.71 24.96 3.60
N ALA A 339 15.40 26.00 4.08
CA ALA A 339 16.25 25.86 5.25
C ALA A 339 15.41 25.38 6.44
N SER A 340 15.63 24.15 6.85
CA SER A 340 15.06 23.58 8.07
C SER A 340 16.23 23.25 8.97
N ASN A 341 16.74 24.25 9.66
CA ASN A 341 17.76 24.08 10.69
C ASN A 341 17.06 24.10 12.06
N SER A 342 16.44 22.97 12.42
CA SER A 342 16.04 22.78 13.81
C SER A 342 17.19 22.12 14.59
N ALA A 343 17.35 22.47 15.85
CA ALA A 343 18.35 21.83 16.74
C ALA A 343 18.21 20.30 16.76
N GLU A 344 16.99 19.79 16.60
CA GLU A 344 16.72 18.35 16.50
C GLU A 344 17.35 17.75 15.23
N THR A 345 17.22 18.41 14.09
CA THR A 345 17.80 17.94 12.81
C THR A 345 19.33 17.89 12.89
N ASP A 346 19.95 18.92 13.49
CA ASP A 346 21.39 18.97 13.69
C ASP A 346 21.86 17.86 14.63
N GLN A 347 21.13 17.61 15.70
CA GLN A 347 21.41 16.51 16.65
C GLN A 347 21.26 15.13 15.99
N ILE A 348 20.24 14.94 15.15
CA ILE A 348 20.07 13.70 14.35
C ILE A 348 21.26 13.52 13.43
N ALA A 349 21.64 14.55 12.67
CA ALA A 349 22.77 14.49 11.73
C ALA A 349 24.08 14.17 12.46
N ALA A 350 24.36 14.83 13.58
CA ALA A 350 25.55 14.57 14.40
C ALA A 350 25.57 13.13 14.94
N SER A 351 24.43 12.61 15.39
CA SER A 351 24.34 11.23 15.88
C SER A 351 24.52 10.21 14.77
N LEU A 352 23.91 10.41 13.59
CA LEU A 352 24.12 9.54 12.43
C LEU A 352 25.58 9.54 11.97
N ALA A 353 26.26 10.70 11.99
CA ALA A 353 27.67 10.81 11.63
C ALA A 353 28.58 9.91 12.49
N VAL A 354 28.24 9.69 13.76
CA VAL A 354 28.95 8.74 14.64
C VAL A 354 28.82 7.31 14.12
N LEU A 355 27.61 6.91 13.69
CA LEU A 355 27.30 5.52 13.29
C LEU A 355 27.91 5.08 11.96
N VAL A 356 28.36 6.03 11.13
CA VAL A 356 28.93 5.75 9.80
C VAL A 356 30.43 6.00 9.74
N LYS A 357 31.09 6.35 10.85
CA LYS A 357 32.54 6.51 10.91
C LYS A 357 33.27 5.20 10.59
N SER A 358 34.40 5.30 9.93
CA SER A 358 35.28 4.16 9.69
C SER A 358 36.73 4.56 10.05
N PRO A 359 37.36 3.92 11.04
CA PRO A 359 36.80 2.91 11.94
C PRO A 359 35.69 3.46 12.83
N LEU A 360 34.82 2.56 13.33
CA LEU A 360 33.81 2.94 14.33
C LEU A 360 34.47 3.45 15.61
N PRO A 361 33.89 4.47 16.25
CA PRO A 361 34.30 4.91 17.57
C PRO A 361 34.08 3.83 18.65
N GLU A 362 34.47 4.14 19.87
CA GLU A 362 34.20 3.28 21.05
C GLU A 362 32.71 2.95 21.14
N GLU A 363 32.37 1.73 21.58
CA GLU A 363 31.00 1.24 21.68
C GLU A 363 30.11 2.15 22.53
N SER A 364 30.68 2.78 23.59
CA SER A 364 29.95 3.73 24.42
C SER A 364 29.49 4.97 23.66
N GLU A 365 30.31 5.52 22.73
CA GLU A 365 29.98 6.67 21.90
C GLU A 365 28.89 6.28 20.87
N VAL A 366 29.04 5.11 20.23
CA VAL A 366 28.06 4.56 19.30
C VAL A 366 26.74 4.31 20.02
N SER A 367 26.76 3.70 21.20
CA SER A 367 25.58 3.42 22.03
C SER A 367 24.85 4.72 22.40
N ALA A 368 25.58 5.73 22.85
CA ALA A 368 25.00 7.04 23.20
C ALA A 368 24.37 7.74 21.98
N ALA A 369 24.96 7.61 20.78
CA ALA A 369 24.39 8.14 19.54
C ALA A 369 23.06 7.44 19.18
N ILE A 370 22.99 6.11 19.32
CA ILE A 370 21.76 5.33 19.12
C ILE A 370 20.70 5.77 20.12
N ASP A 371 21.04 5.92 21.41
CA ASP A 371 20.09 6.35 22.46
C ASP A 371 19.49 7.71 22.13
N ARG A 372 20.30 8.67 21.66
CA ARG A 372 19.78 9.98 21.22
C ARG A 372 18.80 9.87 20.05
N LEU A 373 19.11 9.04 19.06
CA LEU A 373 18.21 8.82 17.91
C LEU A 373 16.90 8.14 18.31
N MET A 374 16.93 7.25 19.31
CA MET A 374 15.75 6.56 19.81
C MET A 374 14.86 7.42 20.73
N GLN A 375 15.22 8.67 21.02
CA GLN A 375 14.41 9.57 21.85
C GLN A 375 13.19 10.13 21.11
N THR A 376 13.26 10.27 19.78
CA THR A 376 12.18 10.86 18.97
C THR A 376 11.82 10.00 17.77
N PRO A 377 10.58 10.09 17.26
CA PRO A 377 10.18 9.42 16.01
C PRO A 377 11.05 9.82 14.82
N SER A 378 11.43 11.10 14.71
CA SER A 378 12.33 11.58 13.65
C SER A 378 13.72 10.93 13.73
N GLY A 379 14.26 10.79 14.92
CA GLY A 379 15.54 10.12 15.13
C GLY A 379 15.48 8.62 14.82
N ALA A 380 14.42 7.93 15.24
CA ALA A 380 14.18 6.53 14.90
C ALA A 380 14.01 6.33 13.39
N LEU A 381 13.28 7.21 12.72
CA LEU A 381 13.11 7.19 11.27
C LEU A 381 14.43 7.45 10.54
N ALA A 382 15.26 8.36 11.05
CA ALA A 382 16.59 8.63 10.51
C ALA A 382 17.50 7.39 10.64
N LEU A 383 17.44 6.67 11.75
CA LEU A 383 18.17 5.43 11.98
C LEU A 383 17.70 4.31 11.01
N ALA A 384 16.39 4.18 10.80
CA ALA A 384 15.82 3.27 9.82
C ALA A 384 16.28 3.62 8.39
N GLY A 385 16.36 4.91 8.06
CA GLY A 385 16.89 5.39 6.78
C GLY A 385 18.38 5.10 6.60
N ALA A 386 19.19 5.28 7.64
CA ALA A 386 20.61 4.97 7.63
C ALA A 386 20.87 3.47 7.37
N ASP A 387 20.01 2.59 7.89
CA ASP A 387 20.08 1.15 7.61
C ASP A 387 19.93 0.82 6.11
N LEU A 388 19.04 1.52 5.41
CA LEU A 388 18.81 1.33 3.98
C LEU A 388 20.05 1.68 3.11
N VAL A 389 20.92 2.56 3.61
CA VAL A 389 22.12 3.00 2.89
C VAL A 389 23.42 2.37 3.41
N GLY A 390 23.34 1.52 4.43
CA GLY A 390 24.44 0.63 4.79
C GLY A 390 25.06 0.84 6.17
N LEU A 391 24.29 0.69 7.24
CA LEU A 391 24.85 0.56 8.58
C LEU A 391 25.65 -0.74 8.73
N SER A 392 26.76 -0.68 9.49
CA SER A 392 27.55 -1.88 9.77
C SER A 392 26.78 -2.92 10.60
N PRO A 393 27.08 -4.23 10.45
CA PRO A 393 26.44 -5.29 11.23
C PRO A 393 26.56 -5.08 12.75
N GLN A 394 27.68 -4.49 13.21
CA GLN A 394 27.90 -4.16 14.62
C GLN A 394 26.89 -3.11 15.10
N VAL A 395 26.69 -2.03 14.35
CA VAL A 395 25.70 -0.99 14.69
C VAL A 395 24.29 -1.56 14.69
N LYS A 396 23.92 -2.35 13.67
CA LYS A 396 22.61 -3.01 13.61
C LYS A 396 22.34 -3.89 14.84
N LYS A 397 23.35 -4.66 15.28
CA LYS A 397 23.25 -5.49 16.48
C LYS A 397 23.02 -4.65 17.76
N LEU A 398 23.72 -3.52 17.88
CA LEU A 398 23.55 -2.60 19.01
C LEU A 398 22.15 -1.97 19.02
N VAL A 399 21.65 -1.55 17.85
CA VAL A 399 20.26 -1.05 17.71
C VAL A 399 19.26 -2.11 18.13
N ALA A 400 19.37 -3.33 17.59
CA ALA A 400 18.48 -4.44 17.91
C ALA A 400 18.46 -4.74 19.43
N GLY A 401 19.62 -4.69 20.10
CA GLY A 401 19.74 -4.92 21.54
C GLY A 401 19.04 -3.87 22.41
N LYS A 402 18.76 -2.67 21.87
CA LYS A 402 18.07 -1.60 22.58
C LYS A 402 16.54 -1.61 22.38
N ILE A 403 16.03 -2.40 21.46
CA ILE A 403 14.59 -2.47 21.18
C ILE A 403 13.96 -3.50 22.11
N GLY A 404 13.17 -3.04 23.07
CA GLY A 404 12.49 -3.89 24.06
C GLY A 404 10.97 -3.65 24.11
N PRO A 405 10.26 -4.40 24.98
CA PRO A 405 8.82 -4.20 25.18
C PRO A 405 8.44 -2.80 25.66
N ALA A 406 9.34 -2.13 26.39
CA ALA A 406 9.15 -0.76 26.88
C ALA A 406 9.45 0.32 25.83
N THR A 407 9.98 -0.04 24.66
CA THR A 407 10.18 0.93 23.57
C THR A 407 8.83 1.47 23.11
N ARG A 408 8.69 2.79 23.10
CA ARG A 408 7.45 3.46 22.68
C ARG A 408 7.02 3.00 21.29
N PRO A 409 5.72 2.71 21.05
CA PRO A 409 5.24 2.15 19.78
C PRO A 409 5.66 2.97 18.55
N GLU A 410 5.58 4.31 18.63
CA GLU A 410 5.92 5.22 17.54
C GLU A 410 7.42 5.25 17.18
N ILE A 411 8.28 4.76 18.07
CA ILE A 411 9.71 4.54 17.85
C ILE A 411 9.94 3.13 17.30
N ARG A 412 9.36 2.14 18.01
CA ARG A 412 9.54 0.72 17.73
C ARG A 412 9.11 0.36 16.30
N GLU A 413 8.00 0.93 15.82
CA GLU A 413 7.47 0.67 14.47
C GLU A 413 8.44 1.05 13.34
N PHE A 414 9.35 2.00 13.52
CA PHE A 414 10.43 2.30 12.59
C PHE A 414 11.62 1.35 12.72
N LEU A 415 11.82 0.79 13.90
CA LEU A 415 13.02 0.02 14.26
C LEU A 415 12.80 -1.51 14.19
N GLU A 416 11.58 -2.01 13.98
CA GLU A 416 11.31 -3.46 13.88
C GLU A 416 12.12 -4.14 12.78
N ARG A 417 12.56 -3.40 11.77
CA ARG A 417 13.45 -3.92 10.71
C ARG A 417 14.79 -4.44 11.25
N PHE A 418 15.26 -3.95 12.40
CA PHE A 418 16.48 -4.42 13.05
C PHE A 418 16.27 -5.71 13.85
N LEU A 419 15.01 -6.11 14.06
CA LEU A 419 14.67 -7.30 14.82
C LEU A 419 14.40 -8.49 13.89
N PRO A 420 14.80 -9.69 14.29
CA PRO A 420 14.32 -10.90 13.62
C PRO A 420 12.78 -10.94 13.71
N ARG A 421 12.14 -11.52 12.70
CA ARG A 421 10.66 -11.56 12.61
C ARG A 421 10.01 -12.14 13.86
N SER A 422 10.63 -13.14 14.49
CA SER A 422 10.16 -13.76 15.74
C SER A 422 10.12 -12.80 16.94
N ALA A 423 10.88 -11.72 16.90
CA ALA A 423 10.92 -10.68 17.96
C ALA A 423 10.09 -9.44 17.63
N ARG A 424 9.50 -9.36 16.43
CA ARG A 424 8.60 -8.27 16.04
C ARG A 424 7.24 -8.42 16.72
N ILE A 425 6.49 -7.34 16.81
CA ILE A 425 5.12 -7.38 17.33
C ILE A 425 4.25 -8.17 16.35
N GLU A 426 3.68 -9.27 16.83
CA GLU A 426 2.65 -9.97 16.07
C GLU A 426 1.41 -9.10 15.99
N ARG A 427 1.00 -8.78 14.76
CA ARG A 427 -0.19 -7.99 14.47
C ARG A 427 -1.25 -8.91 13.90
N LEU A 428 -2.46 -8.82 14.42
CA LEU A 428 -3.60 -9.61 13.93
C LEU A 428 -3.80 -9.42 12.41
N GLY A 429 -3.49 -8.20 11.92
CA GLY A 429 -3.69 -7.86 10.52
C GLY A 429 -5.16 -7.92 10.13
N ASP A 430 -5.44 -7.71 8.84
CA ASP A 430 -6.83 -7.67 8.34
C ASP A 430 -7.47 -9.07 8.15
N GLY A 431 -6.77 -10.15 8.45
CA GLY A 431 -7.24 -11.53 8.24
C GLY A 431 -7.40 -12.31 9.55
N PHE A 432 -7.60 -11.64 10.69
CA PHE A 432 -7.87 -12.32 11.94
C PHE A 432 -9.29 -12.89 11.97
N SER A 433 -9.48 -13.97 12.71
CA SER A 433 -10.82 -14.44 13.04
C SER A 433 -11.45 -13.53 14.11
N PRO A 434 -12.64 -12.98 13.90
CA PRO A 434 -13.36 -12.26 14.96
C PRO A 434 -13.48 -13.08 16.26
N ASP A 435 -13.66 -14.39 16.15
CA ASP A 435 -13.78 -15.27 17.31
C ASP A 435 -12.49 -15.36 18.13
N GLU A 436 -11.32 -15.29 17.49
CA GLU A 436 -10.03 -15.20 18.18
C GLU A 436 -9.97 -13.96 19.07
N VAL A 437 -10.40 -12.79 18.56
CA VAL A 437 -10.43 -11.54 19.35
C VAL A 437 -11.50 -11.58 20.44
N LEU A 438 -12.68 -12.12 20.14
CA LEU A 438 -13.79 -12.22 21.09
C LEU A 438 -13.48 -13.18 22.23
N SER A 439 -12.61 -14.17 22.03
CA SER A 439 -12.15 -15.09 23.06
C SER A 439 -11.19 -14.46 24.06
N LEU A 440 -10.54 -13.33 23.72
CA LEU A 440 -9.59 -12.65 24.59
C LEU A 440 -10.31 -11.91 25.73
N SER A 441 -9.75 -11.95 26.94
CA SER A 441 -10.18 -11.06 28.01
C SER A 441 -9.62 -9.65 27.76
N GLY A 442 -10.50 -8.64 27.83
CA GLY A 442 -10.12 -7.23 27.72
C GLY A 442 -9.71 -6.63 29.05
N ASP A 443 -8.94 -5.55 29.00
CA ASP A 443 -8.60 -4.70 30.13
C ASP A 443 -9.13 -3.29 29.86
N ALA A 444 -10.07 -2.83 30.69
CA ALA A 444 -10.75 -1.55 30.48
C ALA A 444 -9.82 -0.34 30.71
N GLY A 445 -8.84 -0.45 31.62
CA GLY A 445 -7.87 0.62 31.91
C GLY A 445 -6.95 0.84 30.70
N ARG A 446 -6.31 -0.21 30.21
CA ARG A 446 -5.49 -0.14 28.99
C ARG A 446 -6.31 0.26 27.77
N GLY A 447 -7.57 -0.16 27.68
CA GLY A 447 -8.50 0.26 26.63
C GLY A 447 -8.77 1.77 26.66
N ALA A 448 -8.97 2.34 27.83
CA ALA A 448 -9.13 3.77 28.02
C ALA A 448 -7.84 4.53 27.63
N ASP A 449 -6.66 4.06 28.05
CA ASP A 449 -5.38 4.65 27.67
C ASP A 449 -5.20 4.68 26.14
N LEU A 450 -5.52 3.59 25.46
CA LEU A 450 -5.47 3.51 23.99
C LEU A 450 -6.50 4.42 23.30
N PHE A 451 -7.71 4.54 23.87
CA PHE A 451 -8.77 5.38 23.31
C PHE A 451 -8.39 6.87 23.36
N PHE A 452 -7.85 7.32 24.51
CA PHE A 452 -7.49 8.72 24.75
C PHE A 452 -6.07 9.09 24.27
N ALA A 453 -5.29 8.12 23.79
CA ALA A 453 -3.96 8.38 23.26
C ALA A 453 -4.04 9.24 21.98
N ASN A 454 -3.19 10.27 21.90
CA ASN A 454 -3.05 11.09 20.70
C ASN A 454 -2.22 10.41 19.60
N SER A 455 -1.69 9.22 19.86
CA SER A 455 -0.94 8.37 18.94
C SER A 455 -1.61 6.99 18.82
N GLY A 456 -1.31 6.25 17.79
CA GLY A 456 -1.92 4.93 17.55
C GLY A 456 -3.35 5.02 17.00
N PRO A 457 -4.37 4.40 17.66
CA PRO A 457 -5.73 4.37 17.14
C PRO A 457 -6.41 5.74 17.03
N ASN A 458 -6.01 6.69 17.88
CA ASN A 458 -6.46 8.09 17.89
C ASN A 458 -7.99 8.25 17.87
N CYS A 459 -8.72 7.42 18.59
CA CYS A 459 -10.19 7.40 18.61
C CYS A 459 -10.78 8.73 19.10
N VAL A 460 -10.09 9.36 20.08
CA VAL A 460 -10.48 10.62 20.72
C VAL A 460 -10.53 11.81 19.74
N SER A 461 -9.86 11.73 18.60
CA SER A 461 -9.88 12.77 17.58
C SER A 461 -11.25 12.91 16.87
N CYS A 462 -12.08 11.88 16.95
CA CYS A 462 -13.41 11.86 16.33
C CYS A 462 -14.53 11.60 17.33
N HIS A 463 -14.28 10.80 18.37
CA HIS A 463 -15.28 10.34 19.32
C HIS A 463 -15.07 10.93 20.72
N ALA A 464 -16.16 11.11 21.44
CA ALA A 464 -16.13 11.47 22.86
C ALA A 464 -16.58 10.29 23.73
N VAL A 465 -16.03 10.21 24.94
CA VAL A 465 -16.46 9.32 26.03
C VAL A 465 -16.34 10.09 27.35
N GLY A 466 -17.40 10.12 28.15
CA GLY A 466 -17.42 10.85 29.42
C GLY A 466 -17.18 12.35 29.25
N GLY A 467 -17.63 12.95 28.16
CA GLY A 467 -17.44 14.36 27.84
C GLY A 467 -16.01 14.71 27.40
N LYS A 468 -15.09 13.74 27.29
CA LYS A 468 -13.71 13.94 26.82
C LYS A 468 -13.57 13.44 25.38
N GLY A 469 -13.00 14.24 24.51
CA GLY A 469 -12.78 13.94 23.09
C GLY A 469 -13.54 14.88 22.17
N ARG A 470 -13.54 14.59 20.90
CA ARG A 470 -14.23 15.38 19.86
C ARG A 470 -15.56 14.76 19.48
N GLN A 471 -16.50 15.58 19.03
CA GLN A 471 -17.82 15.18 18.57
C GLN A 471 -17.96 15.27 17.05
N VAL A 472 -16.94 14.82 16.32
CA VAL A 472 -17.01 14.69 14.85
C VAL A 472 -17.75 13.40 14.49
N GLY A 473 -17.44 12.32 15.20
CA GLY A 473 -18.19 11.07 15.18
C GLY A 473 -19.23 11.03 16.30
N PRO A 474 -20.03 9.93 16.39
CA PRO A 474 -20.98 9.75 17.48
C PRO A 474 -20.28 9.71 18.84
N ASP A 475 -20.96 10.25 19.85
CA ASP A 475 -20.61 10.05 21.25
C ASP A 475 -20.75 8.56 21.59
N LEU A 476 -19.77 8.01 22.31
CA LEU A 476 -19.73 6.59 22.65
C LEU A 476 -20.15 6.30 24.09
N ASP A 477 -20.69 7.29 24.82
CA ASP A 477 -21.24 7.05 26.14
C ASP A 477 -22.38 6.03 26.07
N GLY A 478 -22.25 4.98 26.87
CA GLY A 478 -23.22 3.90 26.92
C GLY A 478 -23.24 2.97 25.71
N ILE A 479 -22.26 3.06 24.80
CA ILE A 479 -22.20 2.23 23.58
C ILE A 479 -22.25 0.72 23.88
N GLY A 480 -21.67 0.28 25.00
CA GLY A 480 -21.73 -1.12 25.44
C GLY A 480 -23.12 -1.60 25.89
N LYS A 481 -24.06 -0.66 26.10
CA LYS A 481 -25.50 -1.00 26.32
C LYS A 481 -26.23 -1.09 24.98
N LYS A 482 -25.75 -0.38 23.94
CA LYS A 482 -26.37 -0.36 22.61
C LYS A 482 -25.96 -1.57 21.77
N TYR A 483 -24.69 -1.97 21.87
CA TYR A 483 -24.10 -3.04 21.06
C TYR A 483 -23.36 -4.07 21.93
N ASP A 484 -23.46 -5.33 21.55
CA ASP A 484 -22.63 -6.41 22.10
C ASP A 484 -21.18 -6.33 21.61
N ARG A 485 -20.29 -7.15 22.19
CA ARG A 485 -18.87 -7.19 21.85
C ARG A 485 -18.62 -7.52 20.37
N ALA A 486 -19.40 -8.43 19.79
CA ALA A 486 -19.26 -8.85 18.41
C ALA A 486 -19.60 -7.70 17.45
N THR A 487 -20.69 -6.98 17.73
CA THR A 487 -21.12 -5.80 16.97
C THR A 487 -20.11 -4.65 17.11
N LEU A 488 -19.58 -4.41 18.32
CA LEU A 488 -18.53 -3.40 18.53
C LEU A 488 -17.25 -3.74 17.76
N LEU A 489 -16.82 -5.02 17.79
CA LEU A 489 -15.68 -5.46 17.01
C LEU A 489 -15.93 -5.26 15.51
N LYS A 490 -17.15 -5.57 15.03
CA LYS A 490 -17.52 -5.35 13.63
C LYS A 490 -17.44 -3.89 13.22
N HIS A 491 -17.86 -2.94 14.04
CA HIS A 491 -17.69 -1.50 13.77
C HIS A 491 -16.22 -1.07 13.69
N LEU A 492 -15.32 -1.72 14.46
CA LEU A 492 -13.88 -1.45 14.38
C LEU A 492 -13.24 -2.02 13.13
N VAL A 493 -13.67 -3.21 12.71
CA VAL A 493 -13.07 -3.95 11.58
C VAL A 493 -13.67 -3.53 10.25
N GLU A 494 -14.97 -3.23 10.25
CA GLU A 494 -15.74 -2.80 9.08
C GLU A 494 -16.36 -1.42 9.34
N PRO A 495 -15.55 -0.35 9.48
CA PRO A 495 -16.05 0.96 9.93
C PRO A 495 -17.10 1.57 9.00
N SER A 496 -17.18 1.11 7.75
CA SER A 496 -18.18 1.54 6.77
C SER A 496 -19.43 0.65 6.73
N TRP A 497 -19.49 -0.42 7.54
CA TRP A 497 -20.62 -1.37 7.54
C TRP A 497 -21.95 -0.70 7.91
N ALA A 498 -21.95 0.17 8.92
CA ALA A 498 -23.12 0.90 9.34
C ALA A 498 -22.73 2.31 9.80
N ILE A 499 -22.87 3.28 8.89
CA ILE A 499 -22.65 4.70 9.18
C ILE A 499 -24.00 5.41 9.11
N GLU A 500 -24.42 5.99 10.23
CA GLU A 500 -25.63 6.80 10.26
C GLU A 500 -25.47 8.01 9.31
N PRO A 501 -26.52 8.41 8.57
CA PRO A 501 -26.43 9.40 7.51
C PRO A 501 -25.74 10.71 7.91
N GLN A 502 -25.97 11.19 9.14
CA GLN A 502 -25.38 12.42 9.66
C GLN A 502 -23.87 12.37 9.89
N TYR A 503 -23.26 11.18 9.93
CA TYR A 503 -21.82 10.97 10.11
C TYR A 503 -21.11 10.55 8.81
N ARG A 504 -21.79 10.54 7.68
CA ARG A 504 -21.18 10.21 6.40
C ARG A 504 -20.24 11.32 5.95
N LEU A 505 -19.01 10.93 5.59
CA LEU A 505 -18.05 11.85 5.01
C LEU A 505 -18.42 12.17 3.56
N HIS A 506 -18.29 13.44 3.20
CA HIS A 506 -18.49 13.94 1.85
C HIS A 506 -17.21 14.65 1.37
N ASN A 507 -16.85 14.42 0.11
CA ASN A 507 -15.87 15.22 -0.58
C ASN A 507 -16.61 16.30 -1.36
N ILE A 508 -16.33 17.56 -1.06
CA ILE A 508 -17.00 18.71 -1.65
C ILE A 508 -15.96 19.52 -2.43
N ALA A 509 -16.11 19.55 -3.75
CA ALA A 509 -15.31 20.40 -4.61
C ALA A 509 -15.97 21.78 -4.76
N THR A 510 -15.22 22.84 -4.50
CA THR A 510 -15.65 24.21 -4.75
C THR A 510 -15.37 24.61 -6.19
N LYS A 511 -16.07 25.65 -6.69
CA LYS A 511 -15.93 26.13 -8.07
C LYS A 511 -14.51 26.64 -8.40
N ASP A 512 -13.74 27.02 -7.38
CA ASP A 512 -12.34 27.43 -7.49
C ASP A 512 -11.34 26.25 -7.43
N GLY A 513 -11.84 24.99 -7.46
CA GLY A 513 -11.04 23.78 -7.53
C GLY A 513 -10.52 23.25 -6.19
N ARG A 514 -10.86 23.89 -5.05
CA ARG A 514 -10.51 23.35 -3.74
C ARG A 514 -11.44 22.18 -3.38
N VAL A 515 -10.89 21.18 -2.70
CA VAL A 515 -11.66 20.01 -2.21
C VAL A 515 -11.60 20.00 -0.69
N PHE A 516 -12.77 19.91 -0.08
CA PHE A 516 -12.95 19.76 1.36
C PHE A 516 -13.56 18.40 1.66
N SER A 517 -12.98 17.69 2.62
CA SER A 517 -13.51 16.40 3.10
C SER A 517 -14.04 16.58 4.51
N GLY A 518 -15.29 16.20 4.73
CA GLY A 518 -15.87 16.34 6.07
C GLY A 518 -17.33 15.90 6.14
N ILE A 519 -17.89 16.01 7.32
CA ILE A 519 -19.33 15.78 7.56
C ILE A 519 -20.09 17.00 7.02
N ARG A 520 -21.02 16.73 6.12
CA ARG A 520 -21.86 17.74 5.50
C ARG A 520 -23.12 18.00 6.34
N GLN A 521 -23.37 19.25 6.64
CA GLN A 521 -24.61 19.73 7.21
C GLN A 521 -25.21 20.84 6.32
N THR A 522 -26.43 20.68 5.86
CA THR A 522 -27.16 21.77 5.19
C THR A 522 -27.80 22.63 6.26
N LEU A 523 -27.51 23.94 6.23
CA LEU A 523 -28.04 24.92 7.16
C LEU A 523 -29.42 25.41 6.68
N PRO A 524 -30.23 26.05 7.55
CA PRO A 524 -31.57 26.53 7.19
C PRO A 524 -31.58 27.58 6.06
N ASP A 525 -30.48 28.30 5.87
CA ASP A 525 -30.32 29.31 4.79
C ASP A 525 -29.90 28.69 3.45
N GLY A 526 -29.82 27.33 3.37
CA GLY A 526 -29.38 26.60 2.18
C GLY A 526 -27.87 26.51 2.01
N SER A 527 -27.08 27.14 2.86
CA SER A 527 -25.63 27.00 2.85
C SER A 527 -25.21 25.62 3.36
N VAL A 528 -23.99 25.18 2.96
CA VAL A 528 -23.44 23.91 3.37
C VAL A 528 -22.26 24.14 4.31
N LYS A 529 -22.40 23.67 5.54
CA LYS A 529 -21.30 23.57 6.51
C LYS A 529 -20.60 22.22 6.31
N VAL A 530 -19.29 22.26 6.15
CA VAL A 530 -18.44 21.05 6.12
C VAL A 530 -17.61 21.07 7.39
N THR A 531 -17.82 20.07 8.25
CA THR A 531 -17.02 19.90 9.46
C THR A 531 -15.93 18.89 9.16
N ASP A 532 -14.69 19.38 9.05
CA ASP A 532 -13.51 18.52 8.93
C ASP A 532 -13.28 17.80 10.26
N ALA A 533 -12.86 16.55 10.21
CA ALA A 533 -12.46 15.76 11.39
C ALA A 533 -11.31 16.43 12.18
N LYS A 534 -10.71 17.47 11.66
CA LYS A 534 -9.56 18.22 12.20
C LYS A 534 -9.90 19.62 12.71
N ALA A 535 -11.11 20.11 12.46
CA ALA A 535 -11.50 21.46 12.89
C ALA A 535 -11.81 21.52 14.39
#